data_f034ccdf2f36b9e2d51d9c4866454f6f
#
_entry.id   f034ccdf2f36b9e2d51d9c4866454f6f
#
_cell.length_a   1.000
_cell.length_b   1.000
_cell.length_c   1.000
_cell.angle_alpha   90.00
_cell.angle_beta   90.00
_cell.angle_gamma   90.00
#
_symmetry.space_group_name_H-M   'P 1'
#
loop_
_entity.id
_entity.type
_entity.pdbx_description
1 polymer ?
#
loop_
_entity_poly.entity_id
_entity_poly.type
_entity_poly.pdbx_seq_one_letter_code
_entity_poly.pdbx_strand_id
1 'polypeptide(L)'
;MRRISALMLLVASTVARPVSADTATTPLDWPQTVAAARGQTVYFNAWGGSERINDYIAWVGERVDADFGITLKQVKLADTADAVARVLAEKTAGKSSGGSVDLIWINGENFASMKAQALLFGPFAEALPNNRLVDTAAKPTTRIDFTVPTDGLESPWGMAQIVFLYDTARVTQPPRDMAQFLAWATAHPGRFTYPAPPDFTGSTFLKQALYGLVADRAALQQPATDGNFDAATAPLWEWLDRLHPLLWRGGHTFPQNDQAQRQLLDDGEIDISLSFNPGEASSAIAQGLLPPTVRTYVLDGGTIGNTHFVAIPFNATAKEAAMVVADFLLSPEAQLRKQDPSLWGDPTVLAMDKLDPADRAKFTALPLGVATLSPAALGPVLLEPHPSWMTRLEAEWRRRYAK
;
A
#
# COMPACT_ATOMS: atom_id res chain seq x y z
N MET A 1 81.63 -34.90 -1.24
CA MET A 1 80.34 -35.62 -1.39
C MET A 1 79.33 -35.13 -0.34
N ARG A 2 78.43 -34.15 -0.71
CA ARG A 2 77.39 -33.65 0.17
C ARG A 2 76.03 -34.07 -0.43
N ARG A 3 75.30 -34.93 0.30
CA ARG A 3 73.96 -35.37 -0.03
C ARG A 3 72.95 -34.26 0.37
N ILE A 4 72.16 -33.76 -0.61
CA ILE A 4 71.08 -32.83 -0.40
C ILE A 4 69.83 -33.66 -0.32
N SER A 5 69.16 -33.67 0.88
CA SER A 5 67.86 -34.29 1.07
C SER A 5 66.79 -33.25 0.74
N ALA A 6 65.91 -33.55 -0.27
CA ALA A 6 64.78 -32.75 -0.59
C ALA A 6 63.59 -33.11 0.31
N LEU A 7 63.10 -32.16 1.04
CA LEU A 7 61.87 -32.24 1.88
C LEU A 7 60.65 -31.88 1.02
N MET A 8 59.81 -32.86 0.71
CA MET A 8 58.51 -32.63 0.05
C MET A 8 57.52 -32.14 1.07
N LEU A 9 57.03 -30.88 0.94
CA LEU A 9 55.95 -30.34 1.72
C LEU A 9 54.61 -30.74 1.04
N LEU A 10 53.85 -31.61 1.68
CA LEU A 10 52.46 -31.95 1.27
C LEU A 10 51.53 -30.82 1.76
N VAL A 11 51.01 -29.99 0.83
CA VAL A 11 49.96 -29.01 1.11
C VAL A 11 48.62 -29.75 1.01
N ALA A 12 47.99 -30.01 2.14
CA ALA A 12 46.64 -30.52 2.19
C ALA A 12 45.66 -29.36 1.97
N SER A 13 45.07 -29.27 0.78
CA SER A 13 43.98 -28.34 0.48
C SER A 13 42.69 -28.84 1.15
N THR A 14 42.28 -28.21 2.24
CA THR A 14 40.94 -28.39 2.82
C THR A 14 39.92 -27.60 1.98
N VAL A 15 39.14 -28.33 1.19
CA VAL A 15 37.97 -27.79 0.50
C VAL A 15 36.89 -27.57 1.56
N ALA A 16 36.67 -26.31 1.94
CA ALA A 16 35.55 -25.92 2.76
C ALA A 16 34.25 -26.09 1.92
N ARG A 17 33.40 -27.06 2.30
CA ARG A 17 32.06 -27.18 1.77
C ARG A 17 31.24 -26.00 2.30
N PRO A 18 30.45 -25.32 1.44
CA PRO A 18 29.49 -24.34 1.93
C PRO A 18 28.46 -25.10 2.79
N VAL A 19 28.35 -24.74 4.05
CA VAL A 19 27.24 -25.12 4.91
C VAL A 19 26.05 -24.31 4.43
N SER A 20 25.20 -24.92 3.60
CA SER A 20 23.84 -24.40 3.41
C SER A 20 23.14 -24.54 4.77
N ALA A 21 23.00 -23.43 5.46
CA ALA A 21 22.09 -23.34 6.60
C ALA A 21 20.66 -23.44 6.04
N ASP A 22 20.15 -24.66 5.93
CA ASP A 22 18.73 -24.93 5.82
C ASP A 22 18.14 -24.53 7.19
N THR A 23 17.75 -23.26 7.31
CA THR A 23 16.93 -22.79 8.43
C THR A 23 15.54 -23.37 8.21
N ALA A 24 15.34 -24.63 8.56
CA ALA A 24 14.03 -25.20 8.76
C ALA A 24 13.34 -24.34 9.83
N THR A 25 12.50 -23.40 9.38
CA THR A 25 11.62 -22.65 10.27
C THR A 25 10.75 -23.67 10.98
N THR A 26 10.87 -23.75 12.30
CA THR A 26 9.97 -24.59 13.12
C THR A 26 8.55 -24.17 12.76
N PRO A 27 7.67 -25.11 12.38
CA PRO A 27 6.29 -24.77 12.07
C PRO A 27 5.67 -23.99 13.23
N LEU A 28 4.97 -22.90 12.93
CA LEU A 28 4.29 -22.09 13.93
C LEU A 28 3.23 -22.96 14.64
N ASP A 29 3.39 -23.16 15.95
CA ASP A 29 2.36 -23.79 16.79
C ASP A 29 1.24 -22.75 17.04
N TRP A 30 0.25 -22.76 16.15
CA TRP A 30 -0.83 -21.77 16.19
C TRP A 30 -1.64 -21.78 17.49
N PRO A 31 -2.08 -22.95 18.04
CA PRO A 31 -2.71 -23.01 19.35
C PRO A 31 -1.89 -22.38 20.48
N GLN A 32 -0.57 -22.62 20.49
CA GLN A 32 0.34 -22.03 21.47
C GLN A 32 0.46 -20.51 21.27
N THR A 33 0.55 -20.06 20.02
CA THR A 33 0.59 -18.63 19.67
C THR A 33 -0.67 -17.91 20.17
N VAL A 34 -1.86 -18.45 19.92
CA VAL A 34 -3.14 -17.90 20.42
C VAL A 34 -3.19 -17.88 21.94
N ALA A 35 -2.72 -18.94 22.60
CA ALA A 35 -2.68 -18.99 24.05
C ALA A 35 -1.74 -17.93 24.66
N ALA A 36 -0.57 -17.72 24.05
CA ALA A 36 0.41 -16.71 24.47
C ALA A 36 -0.07 -15.28 24.19
N ALA A 37 -0.87 -15.07 23.15
CA ALA A 37 -1.41 -13.77 22.77
C ALA A 37 -2.43 -13.21 23.77
N ARG A 38 -3.10 -14.10 24.54
CA ARG A 38 -4.17 -13.71 25.47
C ARG A 38 -3.66 -12.74 26.55
N GLY A 39 -4.39 -11.62 26.72
CA GLY A 39 -4.04 -10.57 27.68
C GLY A 39 -2.97 -9.60 27.19
N GLN A 40 -2.40 -9.82 26.00
CA GLN A 40 -1.45 -8.85 25.41
C GLN A 40 -2.17 -7.64 24.83
N THR A 41 -1.44 -6.51 24.77
CA THR A 41 -1.89 -5.29 24.07
C THR A 41 -1.05 -5.10 22.82
N VAL A 42 -1.71 -4.92 21.67
CA VAL A 42 -1.08 -4.64 20.38
C VAL A 42 -1.24 -3.15 20.06
N TYR A 43 -0.13 -2.44 19.94
CA TYR A 43 -0.10 -1.07 19.43
C TYR A 43 0.01 -1.11 17.90
N PHE A 44 -1.14 -0.94 17.23
CA PHE A 44 -1.25 -0.94 15.78
C PHE A 44 -1.03 0.47 15.23
N ASN A 45 0.13 0.72 14.69
CA ASN A 45 0.51 1.97 14.03
C ASN A 45 -0.05 1.98 12.61
N ALA A 46 -1.12 2.73 12.39
CA ALA A 46 -1.87 2.77 11.13
C ALA A 46 -2.24 4.21 10.77
N TRP A 47 -2.29 4.48 9.46
CA TRP A 47 -2.80 5.76 8.96
C TRP A 47 -4.18 6.08 9.53
N GLY A 48 -4.35 7.30 10.04
CA GLY A 48 -5.52 7.71 10.81
C GLY A 48 -6.40 8.77 10.14
N GLY A 49 -6.15 9.08 8.86
CA GLY A 49 -6.81 10.19 8.17
C GLY A 49 -8.27 9.94 7.74
N SER A 50 -8.81 8.72 7.90
CA SER A 50 -10.19 8.39 7.55
C SER A 50 -10.94 7.81 8.76
N GLU A 51 -12.08 8.42 9.13
CA GLU A 51 -12.93 7.92 10.22
C GLU A 51 -13.42 6.49 9.92
N ARG A 52 -13.79 6.17 8.68
CA ARG A 52 -14.24 4.82 8.30
C ARG A 52 -13.18 3.75 8.52
N ILE A 53 -11.94 4.07 8.20
CA ILE A 53 -10.80 3.17 8.44
C ILE A 53 -10.56 3.03 9.96
N ASN A 54 -10.64 4.13 10.69
CA ASN A 54 -10.52 4.12 12.15
C ASN A 54 -11.62 3.28 12.79
N ASP A 55 -12.87 3.40 12.32
CA ASP A 55 -14.03 2.62 12.80
C ASP A 55 -13.86 1.12 12.47
N TYR A 56 -13.32 0.80 11.30
CA TYR A 56 -12.98 -0.58 10.96
C TYR A 56 -11.93 -1.16 11.91
N ILE A 57 -10.85 -0.42 12.18
CA ILE A 57 -9.78 -0.86 13.10
C ILE A 57 -10.32 -0.98 14.54
N ALA A 58 -11.20 -0.07 14.97
CA ALA A 58 -11.86 -0.15 16.28
C ALA A 58 -12.72 -1.42 16.38
N TRP A 59 -13.51 -1.73 15.34
CA TRP A 59 -14.29 -2.97 15.28
C TRP A 59 -13.38 -4.22 15.28
N VAL A 60 -12.26 -4.23 14.57
CA VAL A 60 -11.26 -5.31 14.67
C VAL A 60 -10.82 -5.48 16.13
N GLY A 61 -10.58 -4.37 16.84
CA GLY A 61 -10.23 -4.39 18.26
C GLY A 61 -11.28 -5.06 19.13
N GLU A 62 -12.57 -4.74 18.92
CA GLU A 62 -13.69 -5.37 19.63
C GLU A 62 -13.74 -6.89 19.37
N ARG A 63 -13.51 -7.31 18.12
CA ARG A 63 -13.55 -8.72 17.73
C ARG A 63 -12.39 -9.50 18.33
N VAL A 64 -11.15 -9.01 18.23
CA VAL A 64 -9.98 -9.71 18.74
C VAL A 64 -9.94 -9.75 20.28
N ASP A 65 -10.57 -8.75 20.94
CA ASP A 65 -10.78 -8.81 22.39
C ASP A 65 -11.79 -9.90 22.77
N ALA A 66 -12.94 -9.93 22.11
CA ALA A 66 -13.99 -10.91 22.38
C ALA A 66 -13.54 -12.36 22.10
N ASP A 67 -12.84 -12.59 20.98
CA ASP A 67 -12.51 -13.93 20.51
C ASP A 67 -11.19 -14.47 21.13
N PHE A 68 -10.22 -13.58 21.35
CA PHE A 68 -8.85 -13.96 21.74
C PHE A 68 -8.37 -13.32 23.05
N GLY A 69 -9.10 -12.33 23.60
CA GLY A 69 -8.69 -11.58 24.79
C GLY A 69 -7.47 -10.68 24.50
N ILE A 70 -7.36 -10.14 23.30
CA ILE A 70 -6.29 -9.23 22.87
C ILE A 70 -6.82 -7.79 22.86
N THR A 71 -6.11 -6.88 23.52
CA THR A 71 -6.43 -5.45 23.44
C THR A 71 -5.72 -4.82 22.22
N LEU A 72 -6.47 -4.36 21.22
CA LEU A 72 -5.92 -3.62 20.08
C LEU A 72 -6.02 -2.11 20.31
N LYS A 73 -4.91 -1.39 20.18
CA LYS A 73 -4.86 0.08 20.29
C LYS A 73 -4.30 0.68 19.02
N GLN A 74 -5.12 1.34 18.23
CA GLN A 74 -4.65 2.10 17.08
C GLN A 74 -3.81 3.29 17.53
N VAL A 75 -2.61 3.42 16.97
CA VAL A 75 -1.79 4.63 17.00
C VAL A 75 -1.95 5.30 15.65
N LYS A 76 -2.76 6.37 15.61
CA LYS A 76 -3.07 7.08 14.37
C LYS A 76 -1.83 7.82 13.86
N LEU A 77 -1.41 7.51 12.65
CA LEU A 77 -0.29 8.14 11.97
C LEU A 77 -0.80 9.07 10.85
N ALA A 78 -0.09 10.16 10.64
CA ALA A 78 -0.21 10.95 9.40
C ALA A 78 0.59 10.31 8.26
N ASP A 79 1.75 9.73 8.59
CA ASP A 79 2.64 9.04 7.65
C ASP A 79 3.26 7.80 8.33
N THR A 80 3.34 6.69 7.59
CA THR A 80 3.96 5.44 8.07
C THR A 80 5.46 5.61 8.38
N ALA A 81 6.14 6.54 7.70
CA ALA A 81 7.55 6.84 7.94
C ALA A 81 7.85 7.22 9.41
N ASP A 82 6.88 7.78 10.14
CA ASP A 82 7.03 8.11 11.58
C ASP A 82 7.23 6.85 12.43
N ALA A 83 6.49 5.78 12.13
CA ALA A 83 6.65 4.49 12.82
C ALA A 83 7.98 3.82 12.44
N VAL A 84 8.37 3.88 11.16
CA VAL A 84 9.67 3.36 10.68
C VAL A 84 10.83 4.06 11.39
N ALA A 85 10.80 5.39 11.46
CA ALA A 85 11.83 6.19 12.15
C ALA A 85 11.91 5.83 13.64
N ARG A 86 10.77 5.58 14.29
CA ARG A 86 10.72 5.16 15.69
C ARG A 86 11.38 3.81 15.92
N VAL A 87 11.06 2.80 15.10
CA VAL A 87 11.66 1.46 15.19
C VAL A 87 13.16 1.51 14.91
N LEU A 88 13.59 2.32 13.95
CA LEU A 88 15.01 2.54 13.64
C LEU A 88 15.75 3.19 14.82
N ALA A 89 15.16 4.20 15.46
CA ALA A 89 15.73 4.86 16.64
C ALA A 89 15.87 3.86 17.81
N GLU A 90 14.86 3.02 18.04
CA GLU A 90 14.90 1.95 19.06
C GLU A 90 16.03 0.95 18.78
N LYS A 91 16.22 0.53 17.53
CA LYS A 91 17.35 -0.33 17.11
C LYS A 91 18.69 0.34 17.37
N THR A 92 18.82 1.60 16.99
CA THR A 92 20.05 2.38 17.18
C THR A 92 20.38 2.55 18.67
N ALA A 93 19.36 2.64 19.53
CA ALA A 93 19.51 2.67 20.99
C ALA A 93 19.78 1.27 21.60
N GLY A 94 19.94 0.21 20.79
CA GLY A 94 20.20 -1.15 21.25
C GLY A 94 18.98 -1.87 21.82
N LYS A 95 17.75 -1.36 21.61
CA LYS A 95 16.51 -1.95 22.13
C LYS A 95 16.06 -3.12 21.24
N SER A 96 16.52 -4.32 21.57
CA SER A 96 16.24 -5.55 20.82
C SER A 96 14.90 -6.23 21.18
N SER A 97 14.21 -5.77 22.23
CA SER A 97 12.91 -6.24 22.70
C SER A 97 12.16 -5.11 23.39
N GLY A 98 10.86 -5.27 23.65
CA GLY A 98 10.04 -4.28 24.34
C GLY A 98 9.86 -3.00 23.51
N GLY A 99 9.80 -3.12 22.19
CA GLY A 99 9.52 -2.01 21.29
C GLY A 99 8.18 -1.34 21.56
N SER A 100 8.00 -0.12 21.12
CA SER A 100 6.78 0.66 21.30
C SER A 100 5.77 0.45 20.16
N VAL A 101 6.13 -0.31 19.15
CA VAL A 101 5.33 -0.61 17.96
C VAL A 101 5.20 -2.12 17.84
N ASP A 102 3.97 -2.64 17.77
CA ASP A 102 3.73 -4.08 17.66
C ASP A 102 3.25 -4.49 16.28
N LEU A 103 2.47 -3.64 15.62
CA LEU A 103 1.97 -3.87 14.27
C LEU A 103 2.01 -2.55 13.49
N ILE A 104 2.38 -2.60 12.21
CA ILE A 104 2.42 -1.43 11.31
C ILE A 104 1.61 -1.73 10.07
N TRP A 105 0.71 -0.82 9.67
CA TRP A 105 0.22 -0.77 8.29
C TRP A 105 1.31 -0.17 7.42
N ILE A 106 1.82 -0.94 6.47
CA ILE A 106 3.03 -0.61 5.73
C ILE A 106 2.91 -1.02 4.26
N ASN A 107 3.62 -0.33 3.39
CA ASN A 107 3.90 -0.73 2.02
C ASN A 107 5.06 0.11 1.42
N GLY A 108 5.48 -0.27 0.21
CA GLY A 108 6.38 0.51 -0.63
C GLY A 108 7.75 0.78 -0.05
N GLU A 109 8.18 2.03 -0.10
CA GLU A 109 9.50 2.46 0.37
C GLU A 109 9.70 2.25 1.87
N ASN A 110 8.62 2.30 2.65
CA ASN A 110 8.65 2.04 4.08
C ASN A 110 9.00 0.57 4.36
N PHE A 111 8.32 -0.37 3.67
CA PHE A 111 8.64 -1.80 3.74
C PHE A 111 10.06 -2.09 3.25
N ALA A 112 10.43 -1.57 2.07
CA ALA A 112 11.76 -1.74 1.50
C ALA A 112 12.85 -1.26 2.47
N SER A 113 12.65 -0.09 3.10
CA SER A 113 13.55 0.47 4.10
C SER A 113 13.67 -0.40 5.34
N MET A 114 12.53 -0.86 5.92
CA MET A 114 12.56 -1.72 7.10
C MET A 114 13.20 -3.07 6.81
N LYS A 115 12.92 -3.65 5.65
CA LYS A 115 13.53 -4.92 5.22
C LYS A 115 15.02 -4.81 5.03
N ALA A 116 15.50 -3.79 4.33
CA ALA A 116 16.93 -3.55 4.08
C ALA A 116 17.73 -3.34 5.39
N GLN A 117 17.10 -2.77 6.40
CA GLN A 117 17.69 -2.50 7.69
C GLN A 117 17.46 -3.60 8.74
N ALA A 118 16.85 -4.74 8.35
CA ALA A 118 16.48 -5.84 9.25
C ALA A 118 15.69 -5.33 10.49
N LEU A 119 14.64 -4.53 10.24
CA LEU A 119 13.75 -3.96 11.25
C LEU A 119 12.46 -4.78 11.43
N LEU A 120 12.30 -5.87 10.69
CA LEU A 120 11.09 -6.70 10.66
C LEU A 120 11.31 -8.03 11.38
N PHE A 121 10.24 -8.51 12.02
CA PHE A 121 10.12 -9.86 12.54
C PHE A 121 9.55 -10.78 11.45
N GLY A 122 10.03 -12.01 11.38
CA GLY A 122 9.52 -13.00 10.44
C GLY A 122 10.61 -13.92 9.90
N PRO A 123 10.26 -14.74 8.87
CA PRO A 123 8.97 -14.81 8.19
C PRO A 123 7.83 -15.32 9.07
N PHE A 124 6.63 -14.75 8.94
CA PHE A 124 5.45 -15.16 9.71
C PHE A 124 4.17 -15.29 8.86
N ALA A 125 4.07 -14.51 7.78
CA ALA A 125 2.80 -14.32 7.08
C ALA A 125 2.24 -15.60 6.46
N GLU A 126 3.09 -16.43 5.83
CA GLU A 126 2.66 -17.69 5.22
C GLU A 126 2.27 -18.76 6.25
N ALA A 127 2.68 -18.60 7.50
CA ALA A 127 2.34 -19.51 8.58
C ALA A 127 0.97 -19.19 9.24
N LEU A 128 0.37 -18.05 8.93
CA LEU A 128 -0.95 -17.67 9.41
C LEU A 128 -2.03 -18.59 8.82
N PRO A 129 -2.96 -19.14 9.61
CA PRO A 129 -3.99 -20.08 9.12
C PRO A 129 -4.84 -19.53 7.98
N ASN A 130 -5.22 -18.25 8.03
CA ASN A 130 -6.06 -17.61 7.00
C ASN A 130 -5.26 -17.21 5.75
N ASN A 131 -3.93 -17.22 5.78
CA ASN A 131 -3.12 -16.92 4.59
C ASN A 131 -3.38 -17.90 3.44
N ARG A 132 -3.81 -19.14 3.73
CA ARG A 132 -4.24 -20.11 2.70
C ARG A 132 -5.36 -19.60 1.79
N LEU A 133 -6.17 -18.66 2.29
CA LEU A 133 -7.31 -18.07 1.57
C LEU A 133 -6.89 -16.95 0.62
N VAL A 134 -5.66 -16.42 0.77
CA VAL A 134 -5.16 -15.33 -0.07
C VAL A 134 -5.03 -15.76 -1.52
N ASP A 135 -5.42 -14.88 -2.43
CA ASP A 135 -5.33 -15.08 -3.87
C ASP A 135 -3.95 -14.70 -4.42
N THR A 136 -2.98 -15.52 -4.15
CA THR A 136 -1.61 -15.27 -4.63
C THR A 136 -1.42 -15.50 -6.13
N ALA A 137 -2.38 -16.17 -6.79
CA ALA A 137 -2.32 -16.47 -8.22
C ALA A 137 -2.85 -15.32 -9.08
N ALA A 138 -4.07 -14.83 -8.79
CA ALA A 138 -4.66 -13.74 -9.54
C ALA A 138 -4.25 -12.35 -9.01
N LYS A 139 -3.70 -12.28 -7.79
CA LYS A 139 -3.27 -11.05 -7.12
C LYS A 139 -1.79 -11.14 -6.71
N PRO A 140 -0.85 -11.14 -7.66
CA PRO A 140 0.58 -11.34 -7.36
C PRO A 140 1.16 -10.24 -6.45
N THR A 141 0.56 -9.06 -6.41
CA THR A 141 0.92 -7.97 -5.48
C THR A 141 0.75 -8.35 -4.01
N THR A 142 0.05 -9.43 -3.67
CA THR A 142 -0.02 -9.96 -2.30
C THR A 142 1.29 -10.60 -1.82
N ARG A 143 2.27 -10.78 -2.70
CA ARG A 143 3.60 -11.34 -2.41
C ARG A 143 4.75 -10.43 -2.86
N ILE A 144 4.43 -9.32 -3.48
CA ILE A 144 5.40 -8.35 -3.99
C ILE A 144 4.90 -6.96 -3.63
N ASP A 145 5.64 -6.26 -2.78
CA ASP A 145 5.35 -4.89 -2.42
C ASP A 145 6.28 -3.94 -3.19
N PHE A 146 5.72 -3.13 -4.07
CA PHE A 146 6.45 -2.18 -4.93
C PHE A 146 7.73 -2.81 -5.52
N THR A 147 7.62 -3.93 -6.21
CA THR A 147 8.72 -4.73 -6.78
C THR A 147 9.59 -5.49 -5.78
N VAL A 148 9.42 -5.29 -4.48
CA VAL A 148 10.19 -5.98 -3.43
C VAL A 148 9.43 -7.22 -2.97
N PRO A 149 10.00 -8.44 -3.05
CA PRO A 149 9.36 -9.63 -2.50
C PRO A 149 9.08 -9.47 -1.01
N THR A 150 7.91 -9.92 -0.54
CA THR A 150 7.52 -9.83 0.88
C THR A 150 8.36 -10.76 1.76
N ASP A 151 8.78 -11.93 1.23
CA ASP A 151 9.52 -12.99 1.93
C ASP A 151 8.87 -13.37 3.28
N GLY A 152 7.54 -13.26 3.38
CA GLY A 152 6.78 -13.56 4.60
C GLY A 152 6.95 -12.58 5.75
N LEU A 153 7.58 -11.43 5.52
CA LEU A 153 7.83 -10.41 6.54
C LEU A 153 6.65 -9.45 6.75
N GLU A 154 5.66 -9.52 5.87
CA GLU A 154 4.41 -8.78 5.96
C GLU A 154 3.24 -9.62 5.46
N SER A 155 2.05 -9.38 6.03
CA SER A 155 0.81 -10.08 5.70
C SER A 155 -0.12 -9.15 4.91
N PRO A 156 -0.64 -9.57 3.74
CA PRO A 156 -1.60 -8.77 2.98
C PRO A 156 -2.93 -8.69 3.72
N TRP A 157 -3.63 -7.55 3.67
CA TRP A 157 -4.94 -7.43 4.31
C TRP A 157 -5.97 -6.63 3.53
N GLY A 158 -5.58 -6.03 2.40
CA GLY A 158 -6.46 -5.28 1.52
C GLY A 158 -5.80 -4.92 0.22
N MET A 159 -6.59 -4.40 -0.72
CA MET A 159 -6.11 -4.00 -2.03
C MET A 159 -6.58 -2.59 -2.35
N ALA A 160 -5.79 -1.90 -3.16
CA ALA A 160 -6.11 -0.58 -3.66
C ALA A 160 -5.82 -0.47 -5.15
N GLN A 161 -6.53 0.43 -5.80
CA GLN A 161 -6.27 0.82 -7.19
C GLN A 161 -6.67 2.29 -7.35
N ILE A 162 -5.80 3.10 -7.96
CA ILE A 162 -6.16 4.49 -8.21
C ILE A 162 -7.33 4.56 -9.18
N VAL A 163 -8.31 5.35 -8.80
CA VAL A 163 -9.48 5.69 -9.61
C VAL A 163 -9.65 7.20 -9.65
N PHE A 164 -10.30 7.69 -10.68
CA PHE A 164 -10.69 9.09 -10.79
C PHE A 164 -12.19 9.23 -10.55
N LEU A 165 -12.57 10.26 -9.82
CA LEU A 165 -13.94 10.62 -9.53
C LEU A 165 -14.31 11.87 -10.34
N TYR A 166 -15.51 11.92 -10.88
CA TYR A 166 -16.00 13.09 -11.61
C TYR A 166 -17.49 13.31 -11.38
N ASP A 167 -17.92 14.57 -11.40
CA ASP A 167 -19.34 14.90 -11.32
C ASP A 167 -19.96 14.89 -12.73
N THR A 168 -20.86 13.92 -12.98
CA THR A 168 -21.57 13.80 -14.27
C THR A 168 -22.48 14.98 -14.60
N ALA A 169 -22.83 15.81 -13.62
CA ALA A 169 -23.57 17.06 -13.87
C ALA A 169 -22.70 18.12 -14.54
N ARG A 170 -21.37 18.00 -14.49
CA ARG A 170 -20.41 18.98 -14.99
C ARG A 170 -19.49 18.42 -16.07
N VAL A 171 -19.14 17.14 -15.99
CA VAL A 171 -18.23 16.47 -16.92
C VAL A 171 -18.98 15.35 -17.63
N THR A 172 -19.24 15.50 -18.91
CA THR A 172 -19.92 14.49 -19.72
C THR A 172 -18.98 13.41 -20.25
N GLN A 173 -17.73 13.77 -20.51
CA GLN A 173 -16.68 12.89 -21.03
C GLN A 173 -15.38 13.13 -20.25
N PRO A 174 -15.09 12.32 -19.23
CA PRO A 174 -13.87 12.45 -18.47
C PRO A 174 -12.66 11.98 -19.32
N PRO A 175 -11.47 12.61 -19.13
CA PRO A 175 -10.25 12.27 -19.86
C PRO A 175 -9.77 10.84 -19.56
N ARG A 176 -9.35 10.10 -20.57
CA ARG A 176 -8.97 8.70 -20.48
C ARG A 176 -7.46 8.46 -20.60
N ASP A 177 -6.68 9.46 -20.94
CA ASP A 177 -5.22 9.44 -21.00
C ASP A 177 -4.62 10.81 -20.62
N MET A 178 -3.30 10.91 -20.51
CA MET A 178 -2.63 12.14 -20.07
C MET A 178 -2.73 13.27 -21.10
N ALA A 179 -2.85 12.96 -22.38
CA ALA A 179 -3.03 13.99 -23.42
C ALA A 179 -4.44 14.59 -23.35
N GLN A 180 -5.47 13.74 -23.24
CA GLN A 180 -6.86 14.15 -23.01
C GLN A 180 -7.01 14.91 -21.69
N PHE A 181 -6.27 14.48 -20.64
CA PHE A 181 -6.31 15.14 -19.33
C PHE A 181 -5.83 16.58 -19.42
N LEU A 182 -4.70 16.83 -20.11
CA LEU A 182 -4.18 18.17 -20.32
C LEU A 182 -5.10 19.01 -21.20
N ALA A 183 -5.68 18.41 -22.26
CA ALA A 183 -6.66 19.10 -23.11
C ALA A 183 -7.92 19.48 -22.34
N TRP A 184 -8.42 18.58 -21.49
CA TRP A 184 -9.57 18.85 -20.61
C TRP A 184 -9.24 19.98 -19.61
N ALA A 185 -8.09 19.93 -18.93
CA ALA A 185 -7.65 20.95 -17.99
C ALA A 185 -7.50 22.34 -18.68
N THR A 186 -7.04 22.35 -19.94
CA THR A 186 -6.93 23.58 -20.74
C THR A 186 -8.30 24.20 -21.03
N ALA A 187 -9.30 23.36 -21.30
CA ALA A 187 -10.68 23.81 -21.53
C ALA A 187 -11.42 24.19 -20.23
N HIS A 188 -10.97 23.65 -19.09
CA HIS A 188 -11.62 23.83 -17.78
C HIS A 188 -10.59 24.24 -16.72
N PRO A 189 -9.93 25.41 -16.85
CA PRO A 189 -8.90 25.84 -15.91
C PRO A 189 -9.47 26.01 -14.49
N GLY A 190 -8.71 25.59 -13.50
CA GLY A 190 -9.10 25.62 -12.09
C GLY A 190 -9.99 24.45 -11.63
N ARG A 191 -10.35 23.51 -12.52
CA ARG A 191 -11.34 22.47 -12.22
C ARG A 191 -10.74 21.11 -11.81
N PHE A 192 -9.42 21.05 -11.62
CA PHE A 192 -8.68 19.90 -11.11
C PHE A 192 -7.56 20.35 -10.19
N THR A 193 -7.22 19.53 -9.22
CA THR A 193 -6.00 19.57 -8.42
C THR A 193 -5.69 18.17 -7.91
N TYR A 194 -4.56 18.02 -7.21
CA TYR A 194 -4.16 16.79 -6.51
C TYR A 194 -3.42 17.17 -5.21
N PRO A 195 -3.36 16.28 -4.19
CA PRO A 195 -2.61 16.54 -2.97
C PRO A 195 -1.11 16.74 -3.26
N ALA A 196 -0.47 17.63 -2.51
CA ALA A 196 0.96 17.86 -2.67
C ALA A 196 1.76 16.64 -2.17
N PRO A 197 2.75 16.14 -2.94
CA PRO A 197 3.73 15.20 -2.38
C PRO A 197 4.44 15.79 -1.13
N PRO A 198 4.71 15.00 -0.08
CA PRO A 198 4.74 13.53 -0.07
C PRO A 198 3.42 12.83 0.29
N ASP A 199 2.26 13.51 0.24
CA ASP A 199 1.00 12.80 0.41
C ASP A 199 0.93 11.60 -0.56
N PHE A 200 0.51 10.44 -0.05
CA PHE A 200 0.52 9.19 -0.81
C PHE A 200 -0.31 9.26 -2.10
N THR A 201 -1.48 9.91 -2.04
CA THR A 201 -2.37 10.06 -3.20
C THR A 201 -1.77 11.00 -4.24
N GLY A 202 -1.13 12.07 -3.78
CA GLY A 202 -0.40 13.00 -4.66
C GLY A 202 0.79 12.34 -5.33
N SER A 203 1.61 11.61 -4.57
CA SER A 203 2.74 10.84 -5.10
C SER A 203 2.27 9.75 -6.08
N THR A 204 1.12 9.11 -5.80
CA THR A 204 0.54 8.13 -6.71
C THR A 204 0.02 8.76 -8.00
N PHE A 205 -0.52 9.98 -7.95
CA PHE A 205 -0.87 10.73 -9.16
C PHE A 205 0.36 10.98 -10.05
N LEU A 206 1.51 11.36 -9.47
CA LEU A 206 2.75 11.53 -10.23
C LEU A 206 3.20 10.23 -10.89
N LYS A 207 3.17 9.11 -10.16
CA LYS A 207 3.49 7.78 -10.69
C LYS A 207 2.54 7.38 -11.82
N GLN A 208 1.24 7.61 -11.64
CA GLN A 208 0.22 7.32 -12.65
C GLN A 208 0.43 8.16 -13.93
N ALA A 209 0.72 9.45 -13.77
CA ALA A 209 1.02 10.32 -14.90
C ALA A 209 2.31 9.88 -15.62
N LEU A 210 3.34 9.49 -14.87
CA LEU A 210 4.58 8.96 -15.43
C LEU A 210 4.32 7.70 -16.27
N TYR A 211 3.49 6.75 -15.79
CA TYR A 211 3.09 5.58 -16.58
C TYR A 211 2.38 5.92 -17.89
N GLY A 212 1.62 7.01 -17.89
CA GLY A 212 0.93 7.49 -19.09
C GLY A 212 1.85 8.21 -20.09
N LEU A 213 3.03 8.65 -19.68
CA LEU A 213 3.93 9.52 -20.45
C LEU A 213 5.27 8.88 -20.78
N VAL A 214 5.75 7.93 -19.98
CA VAL A 214 7.03 7.25 -20.23
C VAL A 214 6.95 6.33 -21.43
N ALA A 215 8.00 6.32 -22.25
CA ALA A 215 8.07 5.46 -23.44
C ALA A 215 8.22 3.98 -23.08
N ASP A 216 9.02 3.66 -22.06
CA ASP A 216 9.25 2.30 -21.59
C ASP A 216 8.76 2.13 -20.15
N ARG A 217 7.56 1.55 -20.00
CA ARG A 217 6.95 1.27 -18.69
C ARG A 217 7.71 0.20 -17.89
N ALA A 218 8.43 -0.72 -18.57
CA ALA A 218 9.17 -1.78 -17.89
C ALA A 218 10.37 -1.22 -17.11
N ALA A 219 10.95 -0.10 -17.56
CA ALA A 219 12.01 0.58 -16.85
C ALA A 219 11.60 1.04 -15.44
N LEU A 220 10.31 1.30 -15.20
CA LEU A 220 9.80 1.72 -13.90
C LEU A 220 9.82 0.58 -12.86
N GLN A 221 9.93 -0.67 -13.29
CA GLN A 221 10.06 -1.83 -12.40
C GLN A 221 11.51 -2.06 -11.93
N GLN A 222 12.45 -1.28 -12.44
CA GLN A 222 13.85 -1.30 -12.04
C GLN A 222 14.18 -0.09 -11.16
N PRO A 223 15.24 -0.11 -10.34
CA PRO A 223 15.64 1.04 -9.54
C PRO A 223 15.85 2.31 -10.37
N ALA A 224 15.33 3.43 -9.89
CA ALA A 224 15.67 4.76 -10.39
C ALA A 224 17.12 5.09 -9.99
N THR A 225 17.93 5.44 -10.97
CA THR A 225 19.34 5.82 -10.83
C THR A 225 19.58 7.20 -11.44
N ASP A 226 20.74 7.81 -11.20
CA ASP A 226 21.10 9.09 -11.86
C ASP A 226 21.21 8.93 -13.38
N GLY A 227 21.47 7.70 -13.87
CA GLY A 227 21.58 7.43 -15.29
C GLY A 227 20.25 7.27 -16.05
N ASN A 228 19.13 6.99 -15.36
CA ASN A 228 17.85 6.73 -16.03
C ASN A 228 16.72 7.69 -15.61
N PHE A 229 16.82 8.31 -14.44
CA PHE A 229 15.73 9.11 -13.84
C PHE A 229 15.35 10.32 -14.71
N ASP A 230 16.31 11.16 -15.06
CA ASP A 230 16.04 12.40 -15.79
C ASP A 230 15.41 12.12 -17.16
N ALA A 231 15.94 11.17 -17.92
CA ALA A 231 15.41 10.82 -19.24
C ALA A 231 14.00 10.22 -19.16
N ALA A 232 13.74 9.35 -18.18
CA ALA A 232 12.42 8.73 -18.00
C ALA A 232 11.37 9.72 -17.52
N THR A 233 11.75 10.73 -16.71
CA THR A 233 10.80 11.67 -16.10
C THR A 233 10.66 12.99 -16.87
N ALA A 234 11.53 13.29 -17.84
CA ALA A 234 11.42 14.53 -18.63
C ALA A 234 10.01 14.76 -19.21
N PRO A 235 9.33 13.77 -19.83
CA PRO A 235 7.98 13.98 -20.34
C PRO A 235 6.95 14.30 -19.25
N LEU A 236 7.13 13.76 -18.03
CA LEU A 236 6.28 14.05 -16.88
C LEU A 236 6.42 15.51 -16.46
N TRP A 237 7.66 16.01 -16.34
CA TRP A 237 7.90 17.39 -15.92
C TRP A 237 7.41 18.39 -16.95
N GLU A 238 7.62 18.13 -18.23
CA GLU A 238 7.06 18.97 -19.32
C GLU A 238 5.53 19.00 -19.29
N TRP A 239 4.89 17.86 -18.99
CA TRP A 239 3.44 17.78 -18.86
C TRP A 239 2.95 18.52 -17.62
N LEU A 240 3.61 18.37 -16.47
CA LEU A 240 3.26 19.06 -15.23
C LEU A 240 3.49 20.57 -15.32
N ASP A 241 4.55 21.05 -15.98
CA ASP A 241 4.80 22.46 -16.20
C ASP A 241 3.65 23.14 -17.00
N ARG A 242 3.01 22.38 -17.89
CA ARG A 242 1.82 22.82 -18.63
C ARG A 242 0.54 22.68 -17.82
N LEU A 243 0.42 21.67 -16.97
CA LEU A 243 -0.77 21.42 -16.16
C LEU A 243 -0.89 22.39 -14.98
N HIS A 244 0.19 22.67 -14.27
CA HIS A 244 0.16 23.41 -13.00
C HIS A 244 -0.53 24.77 -13.09
N PRO A 245 -0.29 25.62 -14.12
CA PRO A 245 -1.01 26.88 -14.27
C PRO A 245 -2.53 26.72 -14.46
N LEU A 246 -2.97 25.51 -14.83
CA LEU A 246 -4.39 25.17 -15.07
C LEU A 246 -5.06 24.52 -13.87
N LEU A 247 -4.31 24.21 -12.80
CA LEU A 247 -4.86 23.62 -11.60
C LEU A 247 -5.71 24.63 -10.80
N TRP A 248 -6.51 24.11 -9.89
CA TRP A 248 -7.21 24.89 -8.87
C TRP A 248 -6.26 25.91 -8.23
N ARG A 249 -6.73 27.15 -8.12
CA ARG A 249 -5.92 28.30 -7.64
C ARG A 249 -4.60 28.49 -8.40
N GLY A 250 -4.57 28.11 -9.68
CA GLY A 250 -3.37 28.27 -10.52
C GLY A 250 -2.17 27.40 -10.09
N GLY A 251 -2.40 26.32 -9.36
CA GLY A 251 -1.33 25.45 -8.86
C GLY A 251 -0.44 26.07 -7.78
N HIS A 252 -0.89 27.15 -7.13
CA HIS A 252 -0.15 27.78 -6.01
C HIS A 252 -0.52 27.18 -4.65
N THR A 253 -1.60 26.41 -4.60
CA THR A 253 -2.11 25.78 -3.38
C THR A 253 -2.61 24.39 -3.73
N PHE A 254 -2.32 23.42 -2.88
CA PHE A 254 -2.69 22.03 -3.04
C PHE A 254 -3.51 21.57 -1.82
N PRO A 255 -4.48 20.65 -1.98
CA PRO A 255 -5.11 20.01 -0.84
C PRO A 255 -4.07 19.21 -0.03
N GLN A 256 -4.29 19.11 1.28
CA GLN A 256 -3.36 18.42 2.16
C GLN A 256 -3.35 16.89 1.96
N ASN A 257 -4.51 16.34 1.57
CA ASN A 257 -4.73 14.90 1.37
C ASN A 257 -5.94 14.66 0.46
N ASP A 258 -6.26 13.41 0.19
CA ASP A 258 -7.40 13.00 -0.64
C ASP A 258 -8.75 13.41 -0.04
N GLN A 259 -8.93 13.43 1.30
CA GLN A 259 -10.17 13.90 1.93
C GLN A 259 -10.38 15.40 1.66
N ALA A 260 -9.34 16.19 1.78
CA ALA A 260 -9.43 17.62 1.45
C ALA A 260 -9.72 17.83 -0.04
N GLN A 261 -9.14 17.01 -0.93
CA GLN A 261 -9.45 17.05 -2.35
C GLN A 261 -10.89 16.61 -2.65
N ARG A 262 -11.39 15.56 -1.99
CA ARG A 262 -12.79 15.13 -2.09
C ARG A 262 -13.75 16.25 -1.66
N GLN A 263 -13.42 16.98 -0.59
CA GLN A 263 -14.24 18.12 -0.16
C GLN A 263 -14.34 19.20 -1.24
N LEU A 264 -13.25 19.48 -1.96
CA LEU A 264 -13.30 20.42 -3.10
C LEU A 264 -14.23 19.93 -4.23
N LEU A 265 -14.33 18.62 -4.44
CA LEU A 265 -15.28 18.04 -5.39
C LEU A 265 -16.73 18.19 -4.90
N ASP A 266 -16.99 17.94 -3.62
CA ASP A 266 -18.30 18.12 -2.98
C ASP A 266 -18.76 19.58 -3.04
N ASP A 267 -17.88 20.52 -2.71
CA ASP A 267 -18.12 21.97 -2.77
C ASP A 267 -18.26 22.49 -4.22
N GLY A 268 -17.94 21.65 -5.21
CA GLY A 268 -17.96 22.00 -6.63
C GLY A 268 -16.87 22.98 -7.02
N GLU A 269 -15.79 23.10 -6.26
CA GLU A 269 -14.60 23.89 -6.64
C GLU A 269 -13.78 23.19 -7.72
N ILE A 270 -13.78 21.85 -7.73
CA ILE A 270 -13.19 21.02 -8.78
C ILE A 270 -14.25 20.09 -9.37
N ASP A 271 -14.01 19.54 -10.55
CA ASP A 271 -14.93 18.65 -11.26
C ASP A 271 -14.39 17.22 -11.37
N ILE A 272 -13.08 17.06 -11.19
CA ILE A 272 -12.39 15.74 -11.16
C ILE A 272 -11.52 15.69 -9.90
N SER A 273 -11.61 14.55 -9.22
CA SER A 273 -10.80 14.17 -8.06
C SER A 273 -10.17 12.79 -8.31
N LEU A 274 -9.38 12.29 -7.39
CA LEU A 274 -8.84 10.93 -7.42
C LEU A 274 -8.88 10.29 -6.05
N SER A 275 -8.89 8.97 -6.03
CA SER A 275 -8.80 8.18 -4.80
C SER A 275 -8.02 6.90 -5.07
N PHE A 276 -7.33 6.40 -4.06
CA PHE A 276 -6.68 5.09 -4.14
C PHE A 276 -7.59 3.95 -3.63
N ASN A 277 -8.85 4.27 -3.30
CA ASN A 277 -9.89 3.31 -2.95
C ASN A 277 -10.98 3.28 -4.02
N PRO A 278 -11.16 2.17 -4.77
CA PRO A 278 -12.19 2.05 -5.80
C PRO A 278 -13.64 2.21 -5.28
N GLY A 279 -13.87 1.96 -3.99
CA GLY A 279 -15.18 2.09 -3.34
C GLY A 279 -15.49 3.49 -2.80
N GLU A 280 -14.51 4.41 -2.83
CA GLU A 280 -14.60 5.74 -2.18
C GLU A 280 -15.84 6.53 -2.60
N ALA A 281 -16.08 6.67 -3.91
CA ALA A 281 -17.18 7.48 -4.41
C ALA A 281 -18.56 6.97 -3.91
N SER A 282 -18.80 5.66 -4.00
CA SER A 282 -20.06 5.07 -3.53
C SER A 282 -20.25 5.25 -2.02
N SER A 283 -19.20 5.05 -1.28
CA SER A 283 -19.22 5.18 0.17
C SER A 283 -19.44 6.64 0.60
N ALA A 284 -18.78 7.60 -0.04
CA ALA A 284 -18.95 9.03 0.23
C ALA A 284 -20.37 9.52 -0.16
N ILE A 285 -20.93 9.04 -1.28
CA ILE A 285 -22.32 9.33 -1.67
C ILE A 285 -23.30 8.79 -0.63
N ALA A 286 -23.12 7.56 -0.16
CA ALA A 286 -23.99 6.96 0.86
C ALA A 286 -24.00 7.74 2.18
N GLN A 287 -22.91 8.44 2.49
CA GLN A 287 -22.76 9.27 3.69
C GLN A 287 -23.14 10.75 3.47
N GLY A 288 -23.54 11.14 2.27
CA GLY A 288 -23.83 12.53 1.94
C GLY A 288 -22.60 13.44 1.89
N LEU A 289 -21.42 12.86 1.66
CA LEU A 289 -20.12 13.55 1.52
C LEU A 289 -19.73 13.80 0.06
N LEU A 290 -20.54 13.33 -0.88
CA LEU A 290 -20.45 13.62 -2.31
C LEU A 290 -21.84 13.65 -2.93
N PRO A 291 -22.05 14.45 -3.99
CA PRO A 291 -23.29 14.47 -4.73
C PRO A 291 -23.62 13.12 -5.37
N PRO A 292 -24.90 12.73 -5.49
CA PRO A 292 -25.31 11.46 -6.10
C PRO A 292 -24.96 11.36 -7.60
N THR A 293 -24.57 12.46 -8.23
CA THR A 293 -24.11 12.56 -9.61
C THR A 293 -22.66 12.13 -9.82
N VAL A 294 -21.86 11.99 -8.75
CA VAL A 294 -20.47 11.58 -8.86
C VAL A 294 -20.37 10.13 -9.33
N ARG A 295 -19.41 9.88 -10.23
CA ARG A 295 -19.08 8.54 -10.78
C ARG A 295 -17.57 8.35 -10.77
N THR A 296 -17.17 7.09 -10.89
CA THR A 296 -15.77 6.65 -10.95
C THR A 296 -15.40 6.25 -12.36
N TYR A 297 -14.16 6.54 -12.76
CA TYR A 297 -13.57 6.06 -14.00
C TYR A 297 -12.08 5.72 -13.80
N VAL A 298 -11.53 4.99 -14.76
CA VAL A 298 -10.11 4.64 -14.85
C VAL A 298 -9.55 5.06 -16.22
N LEU A 299 -8.23 5.15 -16.33
CA LEU A 299 -7.57 5.46 -17.60
C LEU A 299 -7.49 4.22 -18.50
N ASP A 300 -7.55 4.42 -19.81
CA ASP A 300 -7.55 3.34 -20.80
C ASP A 300 -6.28 2.49 -20.77
N GLY A 301 -5.15 3.07 -20.39
CA GLY A 301 -3.87 2.38 -20.23
C GLY A 301 -3.72 1.55 -18.95
N GLY A 302 -4.76 1.49 -18.11
CA GLY A 302 -4.74 0.92 -16.76
C GLY A 302 -4.37 1.95 -15.69
N THR A 303 -4.61 1.59 -14.44
CA THR A 303 -4.26 2.41 -13.29
C THR A 303 -3.48 1.62 -12.25
N ILE A 304 -2.61 2.31 -11.50
CA ILE A 304 -1.76 1.70 -10.48
C ILE A 304 -2.63 1.11 -9.38
N GLY A 305 -2.28 -0.12 -8.98
CA GLY A 305 -2.87 -0.78 -7.81
C GLY A 305 -1.81 -1.53 -7.02
N ASN A 306 -2.05 -1.67 -5.74
CA ASN A 306 -1.18 -2.38 -4.83
C ASN A 306 -1.95 -3.16 -3.76
N THR A 307 -1.24 -3.75 -2.84
CA THR A 307 -1.77 -4.46 -1.68
C THR A 307 -1.44 -3.66 -0.42
N HIS A 308 -2.36 -3.64 0.54
CA HIS A 308 -2.09 -3.16 1.89
C HIS A 308 -1.50 -4.29 2.71
N PHE A 309 -0.46 -4.01 3.48
CA PHE A 309 0.19 -4.99 4.33
C PHE A 309 0.20 -4.56 5.79
N VAL A 310 0.33 -5.54 6.67
CA VAL A 310 0.71 -5.34 8.06
C VAL A 310 2.01 -6.10 8.33
N ALA A 311 2.94 -5.45 9.02
CA ALA A 311 4.22 -6.02 9.41
C ALA A 311 4.46 -5.86 10.91
N ILE A 312 5.28 -6.75 11.44
CA ILE A 312 5.66 -6.79 12.86
C ILE A 312 7.11 -6.33 12.99
N PRO A 313 7.43 -5.30 13.79
CA PRO A 313 8.81 -4.92 14.04
C PRO A 313 9.62 -6.02 14.76
N PHE A 314 10.94 -6.06 14.50
CA PHE A 314 11.85 -7.05 15.08
C PHE A 314 11.81 -7.08 16.61
N ASN A 315 11.60 -5.93 17.26
CA ASN A 315 11.60 -5.74 18.71
C ASN A 315 10.21 -5.57 19.31
N ALA A 316 9.13 -5.86 18.56
CA ALA A 316 7.76 -5.76 19.04
C ALA A 316 7.57 -6.52 20.37
N THR A 317 6.77 -5.94 21.26
CA THR A 317 6.48 -6.50 22.59
C THR A 317 5.45 -7.63 22.51
N ALA A 318 4.45 -7.50 21.66
CA ALA A 318 3.29 -8.39 21.55
C ALA A 318 3.27 -9.14 20.21
N LYS A 319 4.34 -9.86 19.86
CA LYS A 319 4.48 -10.54 18.56
C LYS A 319 3.39 -11.58 18.32
N GLU A 320 3.08 -12.39 19.33
CA GLU A 320 2.07 -13.44 19.25
C GLU A 320 0.68 -12.81 19.00
N ALA A 321 0.32 -11.77 19.75
CA ALA A 321 -0.94 -11.08 19.56
C ALA A 321 -0.98 -10.33 18.22
N ALA A 322 0.14 -9.75 17.75
CA ALA A 322 0.22 -9.12 16.45
C ALA A 322 0.02 -10.13 15.31
N MET A 323 0.54 -11.35 15.41
CA MET A 323 0.27 -12.43 14.46
C MET A 323 -1.21 -12.85 14.47
N VAL A 324 -1.86 -12.92 15.65
CA VAL A 324 -3.29 -13.25 15.74
C VAL A 324 -4.15 -12.14 15.13
N VAL A 325 -3.80 -10.87 15.35
CA VAL A 325 -4.47 -9.74 14.69
C VAL A 325 -4.28 -9.81 13.18
N ALA A 326 -3.07 -10.08 12.70
CA ALA A 326 -2.79 -10.20 11.26
C ALA A 326 -3.58 -11.36 10.62
N ASP A 327 -3.71 -12.50 11.30
CA ASP A 327 -4.55 -13.61 10.85
C ASP A 327 -6.03 -13.25 10.83
N PHE A 328 -6.53 -12.56 11.87
CA PHE A 328 -7.92 -12.10 11.90
C PHE A 328 -8.24 -11.14 10.76
N LEU A 329 -7.32 -10.22 10.41
CA LEU A 329 -7.47 -9.32 9.26
C LEU A 329 -7.62 -10.07 7.93
N LEU A 330 -7.12 -11.31 7.83
CA LEU A 330 -7.30 -12.20 6.68
C LEU A 330 -8.57 -13.06 6.76
N SER A 331 -9.31 -13.03 7.88
CA SER A 331 -10.53 -13.84 8.01
C SER A 331 -11.60 -13.40 7.00
N PRO A 332 -12.47 -14.33 6.54
CA PRO A 332 -13.58 -13.98 5.67
C PRO A 332 -14.49 -12.90 6.28
N GLU A 333 -14.70 -12.92 7.59
CA GLU A 333 -15.50 -11.91 8.30
C GLU A 333 -14.87 -10.51 8.19
N ALA A 334 -13.58 -10.38 8.50
CA ALA A 334 -12.88 -9.10 8.47
C ALA A 334 -12.78 -8.55 7.03
N GLN A 335 -12.50 -9.42 6.07
CA GLN A 335 -12.40 -9.07 4.67
C GLN A 335 -13.76 -8.67 4.05
N LEU A 336 -14.84 -9.37 4.41
CA LEU A 336 -16.19 -9.04 3.97
C LEU A 336 -16.62 -7.67 4.49
N ARG A 337 -16.42 -7.41 5.79
CA ARG A 337 -16.74 -6.12 6.41
C ARG A 337 -15.97 -4.98 5.77
N LYS A 338 -14.69 -5.20 5.48
CA LYS A 338 -13.83 -4.20 4.86
C LYS A 338 -14.25 -3.90 3.42
N GLN A 339 -14.69 -4.91 2.65
CA GLN A 339 -15.14 -4.75 1.26
C GLN A 339 -16.53 -4.08 1.16
N ASP A 340 -17.31 -4.05 2.22
CA ASP A 340 -18.63 -3.40 2.22
C ASP A 340 -18.49 -1.89 1.94
N PRO A 341 -19.04 -1.37 0.82
CA PRO A 341 -18.93 0.06 0.47
C PRO A 341 -19.61 0.99 1.46
N SER A 342 -20.57 0.49 2.25
CA SER A 342 -21.21 1.28 3.31
C SER A 342 -20.30 1.51 4.52
N LEU A 343 -19.23 0.71 4.65
CA LEU A 343 -18.26 0.76 5.75
C LEU A 343 -16.92 1.34 5.28
N TRP A 344 -16.20 0.61 4.43
CA TRP A 344 -14.93 1.08 3.87
C TRP A 344 -14.89 0.97 2.34
N GLY A 345 -15.26 -0.17 1.77
CA GLY A 345 -15.24 -0.41 0.32
C GLY A 345 -13.87 -0.86 -0.22
N ASP A 346 -12.97 -1.35 0.65
CA ASP A 346 -11.63 -1.77 0.27
C ASP A 346 -11.64 -3.23 -0.23
N PRO A 347 -11.14 -3.51 -1.45
CA PRO A 347 -11.22 -4.84 -2.06
C PRO A 347 -10.47 -5.90 -1.25
N THR A 348 -11.04 -7.11 -1.22
CA THR A 348 -10.44 -8.25 -0.52
C THR A 348 -9.20 -8.78 -1.20
N VAL A 349 -8.27 -9.32 -0.39
CA VAL A 349 -7.11 -10.11 -0.86
C VAL A 349 -7.46 -11.59 -1.07
N LEU A 350 -8.65 -12.03 -0.66
CA LEU A 350 -9.02 -13.44 -0.69
C LEU A 350 -9.38 -13.95 -2.09
N ALA A 351 -9.13 -15.22 -2.33
CA ALA A 351 -9.56 -15.96 -3.50
C ALA A 351 -10.98 -16.51 -3.27
N MET A 352 -11.93 -16.10 -4.10
CA MET A 352 -13.34 -16.48 -3.93
C MET A 352 -13.56 -17.99 -4.03
N ASP A 353 -12.77 -18.71 -4.81
CA ASP A 353 -12.82 -20.16 -4.99
C ASP A 353 -12.32 -20.95 -3.79
N LYS A 354 -11.48 -20.31 -2.93
CA LYS A 354 -10.96 -20.91 -1.69
C LYS A 354 -11.89 -20.72 -0.49
N LEU A 355 -12.91 -19.85 -0.60
CA LEU A 355 -13.90 -19.64 0.44
C LEU A 355 -14.94 -20.76 0.46
N ASP A 356 -15.48 -21.03 1.63
CA ASP A 356 -16.65 -21.89 1.70
C ASP A 356 -17.86 -21.25 0.97
N PRO A 357 -18.86 -22.06 0.56
CA PRO A 357 -19.99 -21.54 -0.23
C PRO A 357 -20.80 -20.46 0.48
N ALA A 358 -20.90 -20.51 1.81
CA ALA A 358 -21.70 -19.55 2.58
C ALA A 358 -20.99 -18.19 2.62
N ASP A 359 -19.69 -18.16 2.87
CA ASP A 359 -18.90 -16.93 2.87
C ASP A 359 -18.83 -16.34 1.45
N ARG A 360 -18.58 -17.17 0.43
CA ARG A 360 -18.60 -16.72 -0.97
C ARG A 360 -19.91 -16.04 -1.34
N ALA A 361 -21.03 -16.59 -0.91
CA ALA A 361 -22.37 -16.02 -1.16
C ALA A 361 -22.50 -14.61 -0.55
N LYS A 362 -21.96 -14.39 0.66
CA LYS A 362 -21.96 -13.06 1.31
C LYS A 362 -21.17 -12.03 0.51
N PHE A 363 -19.96 -12.37 0.03
CA PHE A 363 -19.18 -11.48 -0.85
C PHE A 363 -19.89 -11.15 -2.15
N THR A 364 -20.55 -12.16 -2.76
CA THR A 364 -21.30 -11.96 -4.01
C THR A 364 -22.53 -11.08 -3.81
N ALA A 365 -23.12 -11.09 -2.62
CA ALA A 365 -24.31 -10.31 -2.27
C ALA A 365 -23.98 -8.85 -1.89
N LEU A 366 -22.71 -8.49 -1.68
CA LEU A 366 -22.33 -7.11 -1.37
C LEU A 366 -22.72 -6.17 -2.53
N PRO A 367 -23.45 -5.08 -2.26
CA PRO A 367 -23.71 -4.07 -3.28
C PRO A 367 -22.41 -3.38 -3.66
N LEU A 368 -22.16 -3.17 -4.94
CA LEU A 368 -21.00 -2.37 -5.39
C LEU A 368 -21.19 -0.89 -5.05
N GLY A 369 -22.45 -0.44 -4.90
CA GLY A 369 -22.79 0.97 -4.80
C GLY A 369 -22.89 1.66 -6.18
N VAL A 370 -23.42 2.89 -6.17
CA VAL A 370 -23.83 3.59 -7.42
C VAL A 370 -22.66 4.09 -8.26
N ALA A 371 -21.48 4.23 -7.68
CA ALA A 371 -20.31 4.82 -8.30
C ALA A 371 -19.09 3.89 -8.32
N THR A 372 -19.14 2.72 -7.70
CA THR A 372 -18.05 1.75 -7.72
C THR A 372 -18.05 0.96 -9.02
N LEU A 373 -16.92 0.88 -9.68
CA LEU A 373 -16.76 0.07 -10.89
C LEU A 373 -16.73 -1.43 -10.55
N SER A 374 -17.30 -2.25 -11.44
CA SER A 374 -17.10 -3.70 -11.34
C SER A 374 -15.62 -4.06 -11.53
N PRO A 375 -15.17 -5.23 -11.05
CA PRO A 375 -13.79 -5.68 -11.29
C PRO A 375 -13.38 -5.66 -12.77
N ALA A 376 -14.29 -6.02 -13.67
CA ALA A 376 -14.05 -5.96 -15.11
C ALA A 376 -13.92 -4.52 -15.63
N ALA A 377 -14.67 -3.57 -15.08
CA ALA A 377 -14.62 -2.16 -15.48
C ALA A 377 -13.43 -1.41 -14.88
N LEU A 378 -12.83 -1.90 -13.79
CA LEU A 378 -11.56 -1.36 -13.25
C LEU A 378 -10.38 -1.60 -14.21
N GLY A 379 -10.51 -2.56 -15.13
CA GLY A 379 -9.49 -2.81 -16.16
C GLY A 379 -8.16 -3.31 -15.60
N PRO A 380 -7.08 -3.18 -16.42
CA PRO A 380 -5.77 -3.68 -16.02
C PRO A 380 -5.17 -2.88 -14.86
N VAL A 381 -4.63 -3.61 -13.89
CA VAL A 381 -3.85 -3.04 -12.78
C VAL A 381 -2.40 -2.87 -13.23
N LEU A 382 -1.89 -1.65 -13.15
CA LEU A 382 -0.47 -1.36 -13.30
C LEU A 382 0.22 -1.61 -11.96
N LEU A 383 1.37 -2.28 -12.00
CA LEU A 383 2.17 -2.50 -10.80
C LEU A 383 2.76 -1.17 -10.31
N GLU A 384 2.96 -1.05 -9.01
CA GLU A 384 3.72 0.07 -8.47
C GLU A 384 5.13 0.10 -9.07
N PRO A 385 5.69 1.28 -9.38
CA PRO A 385 7.10 1.39 -9.72
C PRO A 385 8.00 0.95 -8.57
N HIS A 386 9.27 0.66 -8.87
CA HIS A 386 10.25 0.42 -7.81
C HIS A 386 10.27 1.60 -6.81
N PRO A 387 10.37 1.35 -5.48
CA PRO A 387 10.22 2.39 -4.44
C PRO A 387 11.09 3.63 -4.65
N SER A 388 12.29 3.47 -5.22
CA SER A 388 13.21 4.58 -5.49
C SER A 388 12.66 5.64 -6.47
N TRP A 389 11.67 5.30 -7.32
CA TRP A 389 11.01 6.28 -8.17
C TRP A 389 10.19 7.26 -7.35
N MET A 390 9.40 6.77 -6.39
CA MET A 390 8.57 7.61 -5.52
C MET A 390 9.40 8.66 -4.79
N THR A 391 10.43 8.22 -4.08
CA THR A 391 11.33 9.10 -3.32
C THR A 391 11.95 10.20 -4.19
N ARG A 392 12.40 9.85 -5.42
CA ARG A 392 13.00 10.80 -6.34
C ARG A 392 11.98 11.75 -6.98
N LEU A 393 10.80 11.24 -7.33
CA LEU A 393 9.70 12.06 -7.86
C LEU A 393 9.26 13.11 -6.86
N GLU A 394 9.11 12.74 -5.60
CA GLU A 394 8.74 13.67 -4.52
C GLU A 394 9.81 14.75 -4.29
N ALA A 395 11.08 14.34 -4.27
CA ALA A 395 12.18 15.29 -4.12
C ALA A 395 12.23 16.30 -5.27
N GLU A 396 12.09 15.83 -6.52
CA GLU A 396 12.12 16.67 -7.71
C GLU A 396 10.86 17.56 -7.81
N TRP A 397 9.67 17.03 -7.49
CA TRP A 397 8.45 17.81 -7.42
C TRP A 397 8.58 18.96 -6.42
N ARG A 398 9.09 18.65 -5.23
CA ARG A 398 9.32 19.66 -4.18
C ARG A 398 10.28 20.75 -4.65
N ARG A 399 11.36 20.35 -5.31
CA ARG A 399 12.34 21.29 -5.89
C ARG A 399 11.73 22.22 -6.93
N ARG A 400 10.79 21.72 -7.77
CA ARG A 400 10.19 22.49 -8.87
C ARG A 400 9.04 23.37 -8.41
N TYR A 401 8.17 22.86 -7.53
CA TYR A 401 6.84 23.42 -7.31
C TYR A 401 6.55 23.83 -5.86
N ALA A 402 7.24 23.32 -4.86
CA ALA A 402 7.07 23.78 -3.47
C ALA A 402 7.82 25.12 -3.30
N LYS A 403 7.06 26.21 -3.21
CA LYS A 403 7.59 27.55 -2.95
C LYS A 403 7.27 28.00 -1.54
#